data_ecb9fc49f434cffd660f5dec4b0f525d
#
_entry.id   ecb9fc49f434cffd660f5dec4b0f525d
#
_cell.length_a   1.000
_cell.length_b   1.000
_cell.length_c   1.000
_cell.angle_alpha   90.00
_cell.angle_beta   90.00
_cell.angle_gamma   90.00
#
_symmetry.space_group_name_H-M   'P 1'
#
loop_
_entity.id
_entity.type
_entity.pdbx_description
1 polymer ?
#
loop_
_entity_poly.entity_id
_entity_poly.type
_entity_poly.pdbx_seq_one_letter_code
_entity_poly.pdbx_strand_id
1 'polypeptide(L)'
;LWVGLKDGMLRMYDADKAYKGYLTESGIVSTTGTPMLGTVYFVIQDSKGIIWIATKGDGLVRAEPTSSNGMSYKLTRYLHREDDMYSLSDNNVYCIYEDHYGRIWLATFAGGINYITENEAGKTLFINHRNNLKGYPIDPCYKARFITSDNNGRLWVGTTTGAVAFDENFKKPEDVKFYHFSRMPNDTQSLSNNDVHWIISTKKKELYLATFGGGLNKLVSISKDGHGEFKSYSVLDGLPSDVLLSIREDSKQNLWISTENGICKFIPSEERFESYDERSITFPVRFSEAASALTAKGSMLFGASGGVFIFNPDSIRKSSYIPPIVFSKLTVANEDLSLIH
;
A
#
# COMPACT_ATOMS: atom_id res chain seq x y z
N LEU A 1 -11.29 14.21 0.74
CA LEU A 1 -10.70 12.98 1.24
C LEU A 1 -11.72 11.85 1.15
N TRP A 2 -11.35 10.75 0.51
CA TRP A 2 -12.13 9.52 0.48
C TRP A 2 -11.56 8.51 1.46
N VAL A 3 -12.43 7.84 2.23
CA VAL A 3 -12.03 6.82 3.21
C VAL A 3 -12.89 5.58 2.97
N GLY A 4 -12.25 4.51 2.49
CA GLY A 4 -12.89 3.20 2.30
C GLY A 4 -12.97 2.43 3.60
N LEU A 5 -14.10 1.78 3.86
CA LEU A 5 -14.36 0.99 5.05
C LEU A 5 -14.68 -0.47 4.70
N LYS A 6 -14.50 -1.35 5.66
CA LYS A 6 -14.81 -2.79 5.52
C LYS A 6 -16.30 -3.10 5.39
N ASP A 7 -17.16 -2.19 5.86
CA ASP A 7 -18.61 -2.29 5.75
C ASP A 7 -19.18 -1.91 4.38
N GLY A 8 -18.28 -1.62 3.41
CA GLY A 8 -18.63 -1.21 2.06
C GLY A 8 -18.90 0.27 1.89
N MET A 9 -18.79 1.05 2.95
CA MET A 9 -18.95 2.50 2.84
C MET A 9 -17.69 3.16 2.34
N LEU A 10 -17.82 3.98 1.31
CA LEU A 10 -16.79 4.92 0.88
C LEU A 10 -17.21 6.33 1.33
N ARG A 11 -16.64 6.78 2.44
CA ARG A 11 -16.96 8.06 3.07
C ARG A 11 -16.18 9.21 2.46
N MET A 12 -16.85 10.34 2.32
CA MET A 12 -16.27 11.59 1.81
C MET A 12 -16.16 12.64 2.92
N TYR A 13 -15.00 13.29 2.98
CA TYR A 13 -14.70 14.43 3.85
C TYR A 13 -14.17 15.57 3.00
N ASP A 14 -14.51 16.82 3.35
CA ASP A 14 -13.96 18.00 2.67
C ASP A 14 -12.54 18.33 3.10
N ALA A 15 -12.02 19.48 2.63
CA ALA A 15 -10.68 19.94 2.94
C ALA A 15 -10.46 20.22 4.44
N ASP A 16 -11.53 20.58 5.15
CA ASP A 16 -11.53 20.86 6.59
C ASP A 16 -11.84 19.61 7.41
N LYS A 17 -11.89 18.43 6.76
CA LYS A 17 -12.19 17.11 7.36
C LYS A 17 -13.62 17.00 7.90
N ALA A 18 -14.55 17.85 7.46
CA ALA A 18 -15.94 17.71 7.78
C ALA A 18 -16.59 16.61 6.92
N TYR A 19 -17.35 15.73 7.58
CA TYR A 19 -18.05 14.64 6.91
C TYR A 19 -19.14 15.15 5.98
N LYS A 20 -19.14 14.67 4.71
CA LYS A 20 -20.13 15.05 3.68
C LYS A 20 -21.13 13.94 3.37
N GLY A 21 -20.82 12.71 3.73
CA GLY A 21 -21.65 11.55 3.41
C GLY A 21 -20.80 10.40 2.91
N TYR A 22 -21.47 9.42 2.32
CA TYR A 22 -20.84 8.27 1.66
C TYR A 22 -21.38 8.13 0.24
N LEU A 23 -20.61 7.46 -0.62
CA LEU A 23 -21.01 7.17 -1.99
C LEU A 23 -22.13 6.10 -1.97
N THR A 24 -23.26 6.43 -2.55
CA THR A 24 -24.42 5.52 -2.68
C THR A 24 -24.37 4.74 -3.99
N GLU A 25 -25.18 3.68 -4.11
CA GLU A 25 -25.34 2.91 -5.35
C GLU A 25 -25.84 3.75 -6.53
N SER A 26 -26.59 4.82 -6.24
CA SER A 26 -27.02 5.78 -7.27
C SER A 26 -25.92 6.75 -7.73
N GLY A 27 -24.72 6.67 -7.16
CA GLY A 27 -23.60 7.56 -7.48
C GLY A 27 -23.68 8.95 -6.82
N ILE A 28 -24.54 9.12 -5.82
CA ILE A 28 -24.68 10.39 -5.09
C ILE A 28 -23.93 10.26 -3.76
N VAL A 29 -23.21 11.30 -3.36
CA VAL A 29 -22.69 11.41 -2.00
C VAL A 29 -23.78 11.94 -1.10
N SER A 30 -24.20 11.13 -0.12
CA SER A 30 -25.33 11.43 0.77
C SER A 30 -25.10 10.84 2.16
N THR A 31 -25.81 11.36 3.15
CA THR A 31 -25.85 10.77 4.50
C THR A 31 -26.97 9.73 4.64
N THR A 32 -27.77 9.55 3.59
CA THR A 32 -28.89 8.60 3.51
C THR A 32 -28.84 7.84 2.18
N GLY A 33 -29.53 6.70 2.12
CA GLY A 33 -29.59 5.84 0.93
C GLY A 33 -28.73 4.57 1.08
N THR A 34 -28.78 3.71 0.06
CA THR A 34 -28.03 2.45 0.05
C THR A 34 -26.55 2.73 -0.27
N PRO A 35 -25.60 2.38 0.60
CA PRO A 35 -24.19 2.51 0.29
C PRO A 35 -23.81 1.70 -0.94
N MET A 36 -22.80 2.16 -1.69
CA MET A 36 -22.17 1.35 -2.72
C MET A 36 -21.64 0.07 -2.07
N LEU A 37 -22.02 -1.09 -2.61
CA LEU A 37 -21.66 -2.39 -2.07
C LEU A 37 -20.17 -2.72 -2.30
N GLY A 38 -19.62 -3.50 -1.38
CA GLY A 38 -18.28 -4.10 -1.45
C GLY A 38 -17.29 -3.48 -0.46
N THR A 39 -16.53 -4.33 0.23
CA THR A 39 -15.43 -3.88 1.07
C THR A 39 -14.40 -3.14 0.22
N VAL A 40 -14.18 -1.86 0.52
CA VAL A 40 -13.25 -1.01 -0.23
C VAL A 40 -11.82 -1.26 0.25
N TYR A 41 -10.93 -1.65 -0.66
CA TYR A 41 -9.51 -1.88 -0.38
C TYR A 41 -8.62 -0.72 -0.80
N PHE A 42 -8.90 -0.12 -1.96
CA PHE A 42 -8.08 0.96 -2.48
C PHE A 42 -8.91 1.97 -3.26
N VAL A 43 -8.51 3.23 -3.23
CA VAL A 43 -9.15 4.32 -3.98
C VAL A 43 -8.09 5.24 -4.53
N ILE A 44 -8.18 5.58 -5.80
CA ILE A 44 -7.39 6.66 -6.40
C ILE A 44 -8.31 7.61 -7.17
N GLN A 45 -7.84 8.83 -7.36
CA GLN A 45 -8.32 9.72 -8.41
C GLN A 45 -7.24 9.79 -9.49
N ASP A 46 -7.60 9.45 -10.72
CA ASP A 46 -6.67 9.49 -11.85
C ASP A 46 -6.44 10.93 -12.35
N SER A 47 -5.49 11.09 -13.27
CA SER A 47 -5.15 12.38 -13.88
C SER A 47 -6.31 13.04 -14.66
N LYS A 48 -7.35 12.28 -14.99
CA LYS A 48 -8.58 12.75 -15.65
C LYS A 48 -9.69 13.11 -14.68
N GLY A 49 -9.44 12.97 -13.36
CA GLY A 49 -10.41 13.24 -12.29
C GLY A 49 -11.40 12.11 -12.02
N ILE A 50 -11.26 10.97 -12.66
CA ILE A 50 -12.08 9.78 -12.43
C ILE A 50 -11.65 9.12 -11.12
N ILE A 51 -12.61 8.71 -10.31
CA ILE A 51 -12.32 7.95 -9.09
C ILE A 51 -12.45 6.46 -9.39
N TRP A 52 -11.38 5.72 -9.09
CA TRP A 52 -11.33 4.27 -9.21
C TRP A 52 -11.35 3.65 -7.83
N ILE A 53 -12.24 2.67 -7.63
CA ILE A 53 -12.51 2.05 -6.33
C ILE A 53 -12.30 0.54 -6.47
N ALA A 54 -11.30 0.03 -5.77
CA ALA A 54 -10.99 -1.39 -5.66
C ALA A 54 -11.78 -2.03 -4.53
N THR A 55 -12.41 -3.18 -4.79
CA THR A 55 -13.25 -3.86 -3.81
C THR A 55 -12.84 -5.32 -3.62
N LYS A 56 -13.23 -5.88 -2.48
CA LYS A 56 -13.12 -7.30 -2.19
C LYS A 56 -14.38 -8.03 -2.65
N GLY A 57 -14.25 -8.79 -3.74
CA GLY A 57 -15.32 -9.63 -4.26
C GLY A 57 -16.28 -8.95 -5.24
N ASP A 58 -16.33 -7.61 -5.28
CA ASP A 58 -17.25 -6.85 -6.14
C ASP A 58 -16.53 -6.14 -7.30
N GLY A 59 -15.28 -6.54 -7.59
CA GLY A 59 -14.51 -6.06 -8.72
C GLY A 59 -14.02 -4.63 -8.60
N LEU A 60 -14.04 -3.91 -9.72
CA LEU A 60 -13.60 -2.52 -9.85
C LEU A 60 -14.79 -1.61 -10.14
N VAL A 61 -14.87 -0.48 -9.45
CA VAL A 61 -15.84 0.56 -9.76
C VAL A 61 -15.13 1.80 -10.30
N ARG A 62 -15.59 2.30 -11.44
CA ARG A 62 -15.24 3.57 -12.04
C ARG A 62 -16.33 4.56 -11.71
N ALA A 63 -15.98 5.67 -11.06
CA ALA A 63 -16.88 6.75 -10.69
C ALA A 63 -16.48 8.03 -11.42
N GLU A 64 -17.22 8.38 -12.48
CA GLU A 64 -17.03 9.58 -13.26
C GLU A 64 -17.80 10.74 -12.64
N PRO A 65 -17.17 11.90 -12.32
CA PRO A 65 -17.88 13.02 -11.78
C PRO A 65 -18.89 13.56 -12.79
N THR A 66 -20.14 13.74 -12.36
CA THR A 66 -21.23 14.33 -13.16
C THR A 66 -21.59 15.75 -12.72
N SER A 67 -20.95 16.21 -11.64
CA SER A 67 -21.12 17.56 -11.10
C SER A 67 -19.77 18.15 -10.66
N SER A 68 -19.62 19.45 -10.80
CA SER A 68 -18.39 20.17 -10.41
C SER A 68 -18.16 20.25 -8.89
N ASN A 69 -19.21 20.00 -8.09
CA ASN A 69 -19.11 20.03 -6.63
C ASN A 69 -18.63 18.70 -6.02
N GLY A 70 -18.37 17.67 -6.85
CA GLY A 70 -17.89 16.37 -6.41
C GLY A 70 -18.91 15.54 -5.60
N MET A 71 -20.21 15.85 -5.73
CA MET A 71 -21.26 15.15 -4.97
C MET A 71 -22.06 14.14 -5.80
N SER A 72 -21.79 14.04 -7.11
CA SER A 72 -22.51 13.15 -8.02
C SER A 72 -21.58 12.51 -9.04
N TYR A 73 -21.75 11.22 -9.26
CA TYR A 73 -20.92 10.36 -10.09
C TYR A 73 -21.76 9.39 -10.93
N LYS A 74 -21.33 9.12 -12.14
CA LYS A 74 -21.79 7.98 -12.93
C LYS A 74 -20.94 6.79 -12.56
N LEU A 75 -21.55 5.73 -12.02
CA LEU A 75 -20.86 4.52 -11.62
C LEU A 75 -20.89 3.49 -12.75
N THR A 76 -19.72 2.87 -13.02
CA THR A 76 -19.59 1.72 -13.90
C THR A 76 -18.82 0.64 -13.13
N ARG A 77 -19.41 -0.58 -13.03
CA ARG A 77 -18.79 -1.70 -12.33
C ARG A 77 -18.24 -2.69 -13.34
N TYR A 78 -17.03 -3.16 -13.10
CA TYR A 78 -16.33 -4.17 -13.89
C TYR A 78 -16.10 -5.41 -13.03
N LEU A 79 -16.51 -6.55 -13.55
CA LEU A 79 -16.41 -7.85 -12.88
C LEU A 79 -15.61 -8.84 -13.74
N HIS A 80 -15.06 -9.84 -13.07
CA HIS A 80 -14.54 -11.02 -13.72
C HIS A 80 -15.68 -11.82 -14.38
N ARG A 81 -15.44 -12.29 -15.60
CA ARG A 81 -16.35 -13.14 -16.37
C ARG A 81 -15.56 -14.25 -17.02
N GLU A 82 -15.99 -15.48 -16.80
CA GLU A 82 -15.33 -16.66 -17.35
C GLU A 82 -15.41 -16.70 -18.88
N ASP A 83 -16.52 -16.24 -19.45
CA ASP A 83 -16.82 -16.22 -20.89
C ASP A 83 -16.17 -15.03 -21.64
N ASP A 84 -15.57 -14.07 -20.94
CA ASP A 84 -14.90 -12.90 -21.54
C ASP A 84 -13.44 -12.82 -21.06
N MET A 85 -12.49 -13.26 -21.90
CA MET A 85 -11.06 -13.22 -21.59
C MET A 85 -10.50 -11.80 -21.46
N TYR A 86 -11.23 -10.78 -21.91
CA TYR A 86 -10.88 -9.37 -21.74
C TYR A 86 -11.61 -8.70 -20.58
N SER A 87 -12.30 -9.48 -19.76
CA SER A 87 -12.83 -9.02 -18.48
C SER A 87 -11.73 -8.95 -17.41
N LEU A 88 -12.04 -8.34 -16.26
CA LEU A 88 -11.19 -8.34 -15.08
C LEU A 88 -10.75 -9.77 -14.72
N SER A 89 -9.49 -9.99 -14.33
CA SER A 89 -8.97 -11.34 -14.07
C SER A 89 -9.45 -11.97 -12.77
N ASP A 90 -9.85 -11.12 -11.77
CA ASP A 90 -10.41 -11.55 -10.48
C ASP A 90 -11.15 -10.39 -9.82
N ASN A 91 -12.23 -10.69 -9.08
CA ASN A 91 -13.07 -9.68 -8.42
C ASN A 91 -12.48 -9.11 -7.12
N ASN A 92 -11.38 -9.67 -6.60
CA ASN A 92 -10.68 -9.13 -5.45
C ASN A 92 -9.57 -8.18 -5.90
N VAL A 93 -9.89 -6.91 -6.06
CA VAL A 93 -8.93 -5.88 -6.46
C VAL A 93 -8.31 -5.26 -5.21
N TYR A 94 -6.98 -5.37 -5.06
CA TYR A 94 -6.25 -4.94 -3.86
C TYR A 94 -5.60 -3.57 -4.02
N CYS A 95 -5.11 -3.25 -5.23
CA CYS A 95 -4.45 -1.97 -5.48
C CYS A 95 -4.77 -1.47 -6.88
N ILE A 96 -4.78 -0.15 -7.03
CA ILE A 96 -4.96 0.56 -8.30
C ILE A 96 -3.79 1.54 -8.43
N TYR A 97 -3.22 1.63 -9.60
CA TYR A 97 -2.12 2.52 -9.89
C TYR A 97 -2.25 3.13 -11.29
N GLU A 98 -2.07 4.45 -11.42
CA GLU A 98 -1.95 5.12 -12.72
C GLU A 98 -0.45 5.29 -13.03
N ASP A 99 -0.01 4.72 -14.16
CA ASP A 99 1.38 4.83 -14.58
C ASP A 99 1.69 6.15 -15.31
N HIS A 100 2.95 6.38 -15.65
CA HIS A 100 3.40 7.61 -16.32
C HIS A 100 2.81 7.78 -17.74
N TYR A 101 2.21 6.74 -18.30
CA TYR A 101 1.51 6.77 -19.58
C TYR A 101 -0.01 6.95 -19.43
N GLY A 102 -0.51 7.13 -18.20
CA GLY A 102 -1.93 7.26 -17.89
C GLY A 102 -2.72 5.95 -17.98
N ARG A 103 -2.04 4.80 -17.97
CA ARG A 103 -2.70 3.50 -17.92
C ARG A 103 -3.05 3.16 -16.47
N ILE A 104 -4.26 2.68 -16.27
CA ILE A 104 -4.73 2.23 -14.95
C ILE A 104 -4.39 0.75 -14.78
N TRP A 105 -3.52 0.46 -13.83
CA TRP A 105 -3.11 -0.87 -13.44
C TRP A 105 -3.84 -1.34 -12.18
N LEU A 106 -4.11 -2.63 -12.12
CA LEU A 106 -4.81 -3.28 -11.02
C LEU A 106 -4.00 -4.47 -10.53
N ALA A 107 -3.82 -4.59 -9.23
CA ALA A 107 -3.33 -5.80 -8.57
C ALA A 107 -4.54 -6.58 -8.03
N THR A 108 -4.67 -7.85 -8.39
CA THR A 108 -5.77 -8.72 -7.97
C THR A 108 -5.27 -9.92 -7.18
N PHE A 109 -6.10 -10.43 -6.25
CA PHE A 109 -5.64 -11.45 -5.30
C PHE A 109 -5.62 -12.88 -5.87
N ALA A 110 -6.29 -13.13 -6.99
CA ALA A 110 -6.28 -14.46 -7.60
C ALA A 110 -6.01 -14.43 -9.13
N GLY A 111 -5.82 -13.25 -9.72
CA GLY A 111 -5.64 -13.08 -11.16
C GLY A 111 -4.41 -12.27 -11.57
N GLY A 112 -3.44 -12.05 -10.65
CA GLY A 112 -2.22 -11.28 -10.92
C GLY A 112 -2.52 -9.83 -11.21
N ILE A 113 -2.00 -9.28 -12.31
CA ILE A 113 -2.18 -7.89 -12.68
C ILE A 113 -3.03 -7.72 -13.94
N ASN A 114 -3.68 -6.57 -14.02
CA ASN A 114 -4.42 -6.12 -15.20
C ASN A 114 -4.04 -4.67 -15.50
N TYR A 115 -4.15 -4.25 -16.76
CA TYR A 115 -4.29 -2.83 -17.07
C TYR A 115 -5.49 -2.59 -17.99
N ILE A 116 -6.03 -1.36 -17.91
CA ILE A 116 -7.23 -0.97 -18.63
C ILE A 116 -6.84 -0.32 -19.96
N THR A 117 -7.54 -0.72 -21.02
CA THR A 117 -7.49 -0.08 -22.34
C THR A 117 -8.89 -0.04 -22.96
N GLU A 118 -9.02 0.57 -24.13
CA GLU A 118 -10.26 0.61 -24.88
C GLU A 118 -10.01 0.10 -26.31
N ASN A 119 -10.96 -0.62 -26.86
CA ASN A 119 -10.92 -1.00 -28.28
C ASN A 119 -11.44 0.15 -29.16
N GLU A 120 -11.39 -0.04 -30.48
CA GLU A 120 -11.85 0.94 -31.47
C GLU A 120 -13.33 1.35 -31.31
N ALA A 121 -14.15 0.49 -30.74
CA ALA A 121 -15.56 0.75 -30.45
C ALA A 121 -15.79 1.42 -29.08
N GLY A 122 -14.73 1.78 -28.34
CA GLY A 122 -14.81 2.38 -27.00
C GLY A 122 -15.19 1.39 -25.88
N LYS A 123 -15.17 0.07 -26.15
CA LYS A 123 -15.37 -0.94 -25.09
C LYS A 123 -14.13 -1.02 -24.24
N THR A 124 -14.31 -0.94 -22.93
CA THR A 124 -13.24 -1.16 -21.93
C THR A 124 -12.77 -2.62 -21.97
N LEU A 125 -11.46 -2.83 -22.05
CA LEU A 125 -10.79 -4.12 -22.03
C LEU A 125 -9.79 -4.18 -20.88
N PHE A 126 -9.68 -5.34 -20.25
CA PHE A 126 -8.68 -5.64 -19.24
C PHE A 126 -7.59 -6.54 -19.83
N ILE A 127 -6.39 -6.02 -19.94
CA ILE A 127 -5.24 -6.76 -20.45
C ILE A 127 -4.55 -7.43 -19.26
N ASN A 128 -4.46 -8.76 -19.30
CA ASN A 128 -3.93 -9.60 -18.22
C ASN A 128 -3.31 -10.89 -18.78
N HIS A 129 -2.91 -11.81 -17.89
CA HIS A 129 -2.29 -13.09 -18.24
C HIS A 129 -3.19 -14.00 -19.10
N ARG A 130 -4.52 -13.85 -19.06
CA ARG A 130 -5.49 -14.66 -19.84
C ARG A 130 -5.47 -14.30 -21.33
N ASN A 131 -5.00 -13.09 -21.67
CA ASN A 131 -4.98 -12.58 -23.04
C ASN A 131 -3.59 -12.13 -23.50
N ASN A 132 -3.28 -10.84 -23.50
CA ASN A 132 -2.08 -10.30 -24.12
C ASN A 132 -0.86 -10.17 -23.19
N LEU A 133 -1.04 -10.27 -21.85
CA LEU A 133 0.05 -10.17 -20.88
C LEU A 133 0.57 -11.56 -20.44
N LYS A 134 0.68 -12.50 -21.40
CA LYS A 134 1.01 -13.91 -21.16
C LYS A 134 2.38 -14.15 -20.53
N GLY A 135 3.30 -13.19 -20.63
CA GLY A 135 4.61 -13.28 -20.01
C GLY A 135 4.60 -13.07 -18.49
N TYR A 136 3.48 -12.61 -17.91
CA TYR A 136 3.37 -12.44 -16.46
C TYR A 136 3.49 -13.80 -15.74
N PRO A 137 4.35 -13.94 -14.71
CA PRO A 137 4.60 -15.21 -14.02
C PRO A 137 3.44 -15.57 -13.09
N ILE A 138 2.29 -15.90 -13.67
CA ILE A 138 1.02 -16.07 -12.94
C ILE A 138 1.09 -17.19 -11.91
N ASP A 139 1.69 -18.34 -12.21
CA ASP A 139 1.71 -19.49 -11.31
C ASP A 139 2.31 -19.16 -9.92
N PRO A 140 3.49 -18.54 -9.79
CA PRO A 140 3.95 -18.08 -8.49
C PRO A 140 3.26 -16.78 -8.03
N CYS A 141 2.90 -15.86 -8.94
CA CYS A 141 2.54 -14.47 -8.63
C CYS A 141 1.05 -14.13 -8.82
N TYR A 142 0.15 -15.12 -8.73
CA TYR A 142 -1.30 -14.89 -8.90
C TYR A 142 -1.92 -13.99 -7.82
N LYS A 143 -1.33 -13.95 -6.60
CA LYS A 143 -1.77 -13.09 -5.50
C LYS A 143 -0.98 -11.78 -5.51
N ALA A 144 -1.39 -10.84 -6.35
CA ALA A 144 -0.82 -9.51 -6.37
C ALA A 144 -1.51 -8.62 -5.32
N ARG A 145 -0.70 -7.92 -4.50
CA ARG A 145 -1.17 -7.06 -3.41
C ARG A 145 -1.04 -5.58 -3.71
N PHE A 146 0.07 -5.20 -4.30
CA PHE A 146 0.42 -3.79 -4.50
C PHE A 146 1.08 -3.57 -5.85
N ILE A 147 0.89 -2.40 -6.44
CA ILE A 147 1.56 -2.01 -7.69
C ILE A 147 1.91 -0.52 -7.66
N THR A 148 3.10 -0.19 -8.12
CA THR A 148 3.60 1.19 -8.23
C THR A 148 4.72 1.27 -9.27
N SER A 149 5.10 2.46 -9.74
CA SER A 149 6.32 2.65 -10.51
C SER A 149 7.51 3.08 -9.64
N ASP A 150 8.70 2.78 -10.12
CA ASP A 150 9.91 3.43 -9.62
C ASP A 150 10.25 4.66 -10.47
N ASN A 151 11.22 5.46 -10.00
CA ASN A 151 11.69 6.64 -10.73
C ASN A 151 12.65 6.30 -11.89
N ASN A 152 12.78 5.02 -12.26
CA ASN A 152 13.62 4.53 -13.36
C ASN A 152 12.77 3.98 -14.51
N GLY A 153 11.43 4.14 -14.45
CA GLY A 153 10.50 3.73 -15.49
C GLY A 153 10.14 2.24 -15.44
N ARG A 154 10.21 1.62 -14.27
CA ARG A 154 9.73 0.25 -14.04
C ARG A 154 8.50 0.24 -13.18
N LEU A 155 7.57 -0.63 -13.52
CA LEU A 155 6.48 -1.04 -12.65
C LEU A 155 6.94 -2.17 -11.74
N TRP A 156 6.54 -2.08 -10.48
CA TRP A 156 6.81 -3.06 -9.44
C TRP A 156 5.51 -3.58 -8.85
N VAL A 157 5.41 -4.88 -8.71
CA VAL A 157 4.24 -5.57 -8.17
C VAL A 157 4.67 -6.35 -6.94
N GLY A 158 4.10 -6.03 -5.78
CA GLY A 158 4.22 -6.83 -4.57
C GLY A 158 3.25 -8.00 -4.62
N THR A 159 3.75 -9.20 -4.36
CA THR A 159 2.95 -10.44 -4.33
C THR A 159 3.20 -11.23 -3.05
N THR A 160 2.47 -12.31 -2.83
CA THR A 160 2.71 -13.23 -1.71
C THR A 160 3.92 -14.16 -1.93
N THR A 161 4.57 -14.08 -3.09
CA THR A 161 5.70 -14.92 -3.48
C THR A 161 6.93 -14.14 -3.92
N GLY A 162 6.98 -12.86 -3.56
CA GLY A 162 8.05 -11.93 -3.88
C GLY A 162 7.56 -10.69 -4.59
N ALA A 163 8.44 -10.06 -5.33
CA ALA A 163 8.13 -8.90 -6.15
C ALA A 163 8.37 -9.18 -7.63
N VAL A 164 7.54 -8.62 -8.50
CA VAL A 164 7.73 -8.66 -9.95
C VAL A 164 8.01 -7.25 -10.44
N ALA A 165 8.99 -7.10 -11.34
CA ALA A 165 9.25 -5.82 -12.00
C ALA A 165 9.30 -5.97 -13.52
N PHE A 166 8.91 -4.90 -14.21
CA PHE A 166 8.98 -4.82 -15.67
C PHE A 166 9.04 -3.36 -16.12
N ASP A 167 9.56 -3.15 -17.32
CA ASP A 167 9.62 -1.82 -17.93
C ASP A 167 8.20 -1.34 -18.27
N GLU A 168 7.81 -0.15 -17.83
CA GLU A 168 6.51 0.45 -18.16
C GLU A 168 6.45 0.97 -19.59
N ASN A 169 7.61 1.19 -20.26
CA ASN A 169 7.68 1.62 -21.64
C ASN A 169 7.68 0.42 -22.61
N PHE A 170 6.51 -0.12 -22.89
CA PHE A 170 6.33 -1.18 -23.88
C PHE A 170 5.34 -0.76 -24.97
N LYS A 171 5.55 -1.29 -26.18
CA LYS A 171 4.65 -1.03 -27.33
C LYS A 171 3.51 -2.05 -27.41
N LYS A 172 3.83 -3.30 -27.08
CA LYS A 172 2.88 -4.40 -27.08
C LYS A 172 2.99 -5.16 -25.76
N PRO A 173 1.87 -5.53 -25.13
CA PRO A 173 1.89 -6.26 -23.86
C PRO A 173 2.57 -7.62 -23.95
N GLU A 174 2.56 -8.26 -25.14
CA GLU A 174 3.23 -9.54 -25.39
C GLU A 174 4.76 -9.46 -25.32
N ASP A 175 5.34 -8.27 -25.52
CA ASP A 175 6.78 -8.05 -25.52
C ASP A 175 7.34 -7.73 -24.11
N VAL A 176 6.48 -7.60 -23.11
CA VAL A 176 6.86 -7.26 -21.73
C VAL A 176 7.69 -8.39 -21.12
N LYS A 177 8.89 -8.04 -20.64
CA LYS A 177 9.77 -8.95 -19.89
C LYS A 177 9.59 -8.72 -18.40
N PHE A 178 9.26 -9.76 -17.68
CA PHE A 178 9.07 -9.75 -16.25
C PHE A 178 10.29 -10.31 -15.54
N TYR A 179 10.68 -9.65 -14.44
CA TYR A 179 11.71 -10.10 -13.50
C TYR A 179 11.01 -10.43 -12.19
N HIS A 180 11.27 -11.61 -11.65
CA HIS A 180 10.71 -12.06 -10.38
C HIS A 180 11.80 -12.16 -9.32
N PHE A 181 11.60 -11.46 -8.21
CA PHE A 181 12.51 -11.39 -7.07
C PHE A 181 11.84 -12.08 -5.88
N SER A 182 12.51 -13.07 -5.33
CA SER A 182 11.99 -13.81 -4.18
C SER A 182 13.11 -14.08 -3.16
N ARG A 183 12.73 -14.49 -1.98
CA ARG A 183 13.67 -14.98 -0.98
C ARG A 183 14.32 -16.26 -1.48
N MET A 184 15.63 -16.30 -1.50
CA MET A 184 16.41 -17.48 -1.85
C MET A 184 17.10 -18.03 -0.60
N PRO A 185 16.97 -19.35 -0.32
CA PRO A 185 17.71 -19.99 0.77
C PRO A 185 19.22 -19.78 0.60
N ASN A 186 19.91 -19.41 1.68
CA ASN A 186 21.36 -19.18 1.73
C ASN A 186 21.87 -17.95 0.94
N ASP A 187 20.97 -17.10 0.42
CA ASP A 187 21.33 -15.82 -0.16
C ASP A 187 20.81 -14.68 0.73
N THR A 188 21.72 -14.08 1.49
CA THR A 188 21.42 -12.99 2.42
C THR A 188 21.12 -11.66 1.72
N GLN A 189 21.40 -11.58 0.42
CA GLN A 189 21.12 -10.41 -0.41
C GLN A 189 19.82 -10.54 -1.20
N SER A 190 19.13 -11.69 -1.13
CA SER A 190 17.78 -11.84 -1.66
C SER A 190 16.75 -11.16 -0.74
N LEU A 191 15.49 -11.11 -1.14
CA LEU A 191 14.39 -10.60 -0.28
C LEU A 191 14.36 -11.35 1.06
N SER A 192 14.16 -10.62 2.15
CA SER A 192 14.05 -11.20 3.50
C SER A 192 12.80 -12.06 3.68
N ASN A 193 11.72 -11.72 2.97
CA ASN A 193 10.44 -12.43 2.98
C ASN A 193 9.70 -12.25 1.66
N ASN A 194 8.90 -13.24 1.26
CA ASN A 194 8.19 -13.24 -0.02
C ASN A 194 6.86 -12.49 -0.01
N ASP A 195 6.23 -12.27 1.13
CA ASP A 195 4.94 -11.56 1.18
C ASP A 195 5.16 -10.05 1.18
N VAL A 196 5.14 -9.44 -0.01
CA VAL A 196 5.42 -8.00 -0.22
C VAL A 196 4.12 -7.22 -0.21
N HIS A 197 3.89 -6.41 0.83
CA HIS A 197 2.66 -5.66 1.07
C HIS A 197 2.67 -4.25 0.51
N TRP A 198 3.84 -3.61 0.48
CA TRP A 198 3.97 -2.23 0.01
C TRP A 198 5.32 -2.00 -0.66
N ILE A 199 5.34 -1.15 -1.65
CA ILE A 199 6.56 -0.74 -2.36
C ILE A 199 6.53 0.78 -2.48
N ILE A 200 7.67 1.43 -2.26
CA ILE A 200 7.81 2.87 -2.44
C ILE A 200 9.12 3.19 -3.15
N SER A 201 9.03 4.05 -4.17
CA SER A 201 10.17 4.73 -4.75
C SER A 201 10.28 6.13 -4.14
N THR A 202 11.41 6.44 -3.56
CA THR A 202 11.65 7.72 -2.88
C THR A 202 12.03 8.82 -3.87
N LYS A 203 12.00 10.08 -3.41
CA LYS A 203 12.50 11.23 -4.20
C LYS A 203 13.98 11.09 -4.57
N LYS A 204 14.75 10.32 -3.80
CA LYS A 204 16.15 9.97 -4.13
C LYS A 204 16.28 8.81 -5.11
N LYS A 205 15.19 8.29 -5.65
CA LYS A 205 15.15 7.13 -6.53
C LYS A 205 15.57 5.82 -5.88
N GLU A 206 15.51 5.75 -4.56
CA GLU A 206 15.71 4.51 -3.82
C GLU A 206 14.40 3.76 -3.74
N LEU A 207 14.44 2.44 -3.89
CA LEU A 207 13.26 1.58 -3.81
C LEU A 207 13.28 0.78 -2.51
N TYR A 208 12.16 0.83 -1.78
CA TYR A 208 11.95 0.07 -0.56
C TYR A 208 10.72 -0.80 -0.66
N LEU A 209 10.82 -2.03 -0.17
CA LEU A 209 9.74 -3.01 -0.12
C LEU A 209 9.44 -3.37 1.34
N ALA A 210 8.19 -3.20 1.75
CA ALA A 210 7.67 -3.64 3.04
C ALA A 210 7.17 -5.07 2.93
N THR A 211 7.60 -5.94 3.83
CA THR A 211 7.21 -7.35 3.83
C THR A 211 6.42 -7.73 5.09
N PHE A 212 5.62 -8.77 4.98
CA PHE A 212 4.88 -9.34 6.11
C PHE A 212 5.72 -10.41 6.81
N GLY A 213 6.53 -9.97 7.79
CA GLY A 213 7.37 -10.83 8.61
C GLY A 213 8.86 -10.89 8.22
N GLY A 214 9.33 -9.99 7.34
CA GLY A 214 10.75 -9.88 6.99
C GLY A 214 11.28 -8.45 7.05
N GLY A 215 10.49 -7.52 7.61
CA GLY A 215 10.90 -6.13 7.76
C GLY A 215 10.95 -5.34 6.46
N LEU A 216 11.87 -4.37 6.39
CA LEU A 216 12.07 -3.45 5.28
C LEU A 216 13.22 -3.92 4.39
N ASN A 217 12.98 -3.99 3.08
CA ASN A 217 14.02 -4.31 2.09
C ASN A 217 14.30 -3.10 1.22
N LYS A 218 15.57 -2.72 1.08
CA LYS A 218 16.05 -1.71 0.15
C LYS A 218 16.67 -2.40 -1.05
N LEU A 219 16.20 -2.10 -2.25
CA LEU A 219 16.87 -2.55 -3.48
C LEU A 219 18.23 -1.86 -3.60
N VAL A 220 19.29 -2.62 -3.68
CA VAL A 220 20.67 -2.14 -3.87
C VAL A 220 21.02 -2.09 -5.36
N SER A 221 20.80 -3.20 -6.06
CA SER A 221 21.10 -3.32 -7.47
C SER A 221 20.24 -4.38 -8.17
N ILE A 222 20.17 -4.29 -9.49
CA ILE A 222 19.67 -5.36 -10.36
C ILE A 222 20.77 -5.64 -11.38
N SER A 223 21.24 -6.88 -11.41
CA SER A 223 22.24 -7.33 -12.37
C SER A 223 21.67 -7.45 -13.80
N LYS A 224 22.52 -7.61 -14.81
CA LYS A 224 22.09 -7.70 -16.21
C LYS A 224 21.24 -8.93 -16.52
N ASP A 225 21.41 -9.99 -15.77
CA ASP A 225 20.62 -11.23 -15.85
C ASP A 225 19.33 -11.18 -15.03
N GLY A 226 19.07 -10.05 -14.35
CA GLY A 226 17.81 -9.80 -13.63
C GLY A 226 17.82 -10.25 -12.18
N HIS A 227 18.98 -10.61 -11.62
CA HIS A 227 19.10 -10.89 -10.19
C HIS A 227 19.09 -9.58 -9.39
N GLY A 228 18.27 -9.51 -8.33
CA GLY A 228 18.15 -8.35 -7.45
C GLY A 228 18.91 -8.54 -6.15
N GLU A 229 19.70 -7.55 -5.78
CA GLU A 229 20.37 -7.49 -4.49
C GLU A 229 19.59 -6.53 -3.56
N PHE A 230 19.29 -7.00 -2.36
CA PHE A 230 18.52 -6.25 -1.35
C PHE A 230 19.32 -6.16 -0.05
N LYS A 231 19.19 -5.02 0.61
CA LYS A 231 19.58 -4.84 2.01
C LYS A 231 18.32 -4.86 2.87
N SER A 232 18.25 -5.78 3.83
CA SER A 232 17.11 -5.91 4.72
C SER A 232 17.37 -5.25 6.08
N TYR A 233 16.29 -4.75 6.69
CA TYR A 233 16.26 -4.19 8.04
C TYR A 233 15.13 -4.85 8.82
N SER A 234 15.38 -5.24 10.06
CA SER A 234 14.50 -6.02 10.90
C SER A 234 14.32 -5.39 12.30
N VAL A 235 13.66 -6.10 13.20
CA VAL A 235 13.60 -5.72 14.63
C VAL A 235 14.97 -5.60 15.27
N LEU A 236 15.98 -6.32 14.76
CA LEU A 236 17.36 -6.20 15.24
C LEU A 236 18.01 -4.86 14.90
N ASP A 237 17.51 -4.19 13.88
CA ASP A 237 17.96 -2.87 13.43
C ASP A 237 17.14 -1.73 14.05
N GLY A 238 16.11 -2.06 14.87
CA GLY A 238 15.27 -1.11 15.59
C GLY A 238 13.86 -0.91 15.05
N LEU A 239 13.41 -1.75 14.09
CA LEU A 239 11.99 -1.81 13.72
C LEU A 239 11.15 -2.29 14.93
N PRO A 240 9.93 -1.75 15.14
CA PRO A 240 9.04 -2.22 16.21
C PRO A 240 8.38 -3.57 15.89
N SER A 241 8.37 -3.98 14.63
CA SER A 241 7.87 -5.27 14.12
C SER A 241 8.43 -5.53 12.73
N ASP A 242 8.64 -6.80 12.37
CA ASP A 242 8.97 -7.22 11.00
C ASP A 242 7.74 -7.31 10.08
N VAL A 243 6.54 -7.10 10.62
CA VAL A 243 5.29 -7.00 9.87
C VAL A 243 5.03 -5.55 9.50
N LEU A 244 5.32 -5.19 8.25
CA LEU A 244 5.15 -3.84 7.73
C LEU A 244 3.90 -3.76 6.87
N LEU A 245 3.09 -2.70 7.03
CA LEU A 245 1.77 -2.57 6.44
C LEU A 245 1.69 -1.49 5.34
N SER A 246 2.35 -0.35 5.54
CA SER A 246 2.46 0.70 4.52
C SER A 246 3.61 1.66 4.82
N ILE A 247 4.09 2.38 3.79
CA ILE A 247 5.20 3.32 3.89
C ILE A 247 4.82 4.64 3.22
N ARG A 248 5.21 5.77 3.85
CA ARG A 248 5.13 7.11 3.24
C ARG A 248 6.42 7.89 3.45
N GLU A 249 6.84 8.64 2.44
CA GLU A 249 8.00 9.52 2.52
C GLU A 249 7.59 10.93 2.96
N ASP A 250 8.30 11.53 3.93
CA ASP A 250 8.06 12.91 4.36
C ASP A 250 8.84 13.94 3.52
N SER A 251 8.67 15.23 3.85
CA SER A 251 9.35 16.33 3.18
C SER A 251 10.87 16.30 3.37
N LYS A 252 11.35 15.65 4.44
CA LYS A 252 12.75 15.48 4.79
C LYS A 252 13.36 14.18 4.29
N GLN A 253 12.58 13.42 3.48
CA GLN A 253 12.98 12.14 2.89
C GLN A 253 13.16 11.01 3.91
N ASN A 254 12.51 11.10 5.07
CA ASN A 254 12.37 9.98 5.99
C ASN A 254 11.17 9.12 5.59
N LEU A 255 11.23 7.84 5.89
CA LEU A 255 10.13 6.91 5.65
C LEU A 255 9.34 6.68 6.93
N TRP A 256 8.06 6.95 6.89
CA TRP A 256 7.12 6.64 7.95
C TRP A 256 6.42 5.35 7.63
N ILE A 257 6.55 4.38 8.51
CA ILE A 257 6.15 2.98 8.29
C ILE A 257 5.14 2.61 9.35
N SER A 258 3.93 2.21 8.93
CA SER A 258 2.99 1.54 9.82
C SER A 258 3.33 0.07 9.91
N THR A 259 3.31 -0.45 11.14
CA THR A 259 3.62 -1.84 11.46
C THR A 259 2.50 -2.44 12.32
N GLU A 260 2.55 -3.72 12.58
CA GLU A 260 1.65 -4.38 13.51
C GLU A 260 1.73 -3.78 14.94
N ASN A 261 2.92 -3.30 15.35
CA ASN A 261 3.21 -2.79 16.69
C ASN A 261 3.40 -1.27 16.75
N GLY A 262 2.73 -0.49 15.89
CA GLY A 262 2.82 0.97 15.91
C GLY A 262 3.36 1.58 14.63
N ILE A 263 3.84 2.82 14.72
CA ILE A 263 4.48 3.54 13.61
C ILE A 263 5.97 3.72 13.94
N CYS A 264 6.81 3.61 12.93
CA CYS A 264 8.20 4.03 13.05
C CYS A 264 8.58 5.00 11.93
N LYS A 265 9.59 5.81 12.20
CA LYS A 265 10.28 6.65 11.23
C LYS A 265 11.64 6.05 10.94
N PHE A 266 11.91 5.73 9.69
CA PHE A 266 13.23 5.35 9.21
C PHE A 266 13.92 6.57 8.62
N ILE A 267 15.16 6.82 9.01
CA ILE A 267 16.02 7.90 8.53
C ILE A 267 17.07 7.26 7.61
N PRO A 268 16.87 7.26 6.28
CA PRO A 268 17.74 6.53 5.35
C PRO A 268 19.21 6.98 5.38
N SER A 269 19.46 8.27 5.62
CA SER A 269 20.84 8.82 5.70
C SER A 269 21.63 8.34 6.89
N GLU A 270 20.98 7.90 7.96
CA GLU A 270 21.57 7.41 9.20
C GLU A 270 21.36 5.90 9.38
N GLU A 271 20.55 5.29 8.51
CA GLU A 271 20.07 3.90 8.61
C GLU A 271 19.48 3.60 10.00
N ARG A 272 18.76 4.56 10.59
CA ARG A 272 18.28 4.51 11.97
C ARG A 272 16.76 4.58 12.01
N PHE A 273 16.17 3.81 12.93
CA PHE A 273 14.74 3.81 13.22
C PHE A 273 14.42 4.61 14.48
N GLU A 274 13.28 5.31 14.45
CA GLU A 274 12.66 5.95 15.60
C GLU A 274 11.24 5.37 15.73
N SER A 275 11.01 4.56 16.75
CA SER A 275 9.72 3.88 16.98
C SER A 275 8.80 4.73 17.85
N TYR A 276 7.51 4.70 17.52
CA TYR A 276 6.40 5.33 18.23
C TYR A 276 5.40 4.22 18.56
N ASP A 277 5.52 3.66 19.75
CA ASP A 277 4.70 2.56 20.27
C ASP A 277 3.45 3.07 21.01
N GLU A 278 2.69 2.17 21.63
CA GLU A 278 1.49 2.50 22.41
C GLU A 278 1.75 3.47 23.57
N ARG A 279 2.99 3.56 24.08
CA ARG A 279 3.37 4.52 25.12
C ARG A 279 3.56 5.94 24.57
N SER A 280 3.88 6.02 23.30
CA SER A 280 4.03 7.28 22.56
C SER A 280 2.70 7.75 21.97
N ILE A 281 1.78 6.81 21.76
CA ILE A 281 0.42 7.03 21.23
C ILE A 281 -0.55 6.68 22.36
N THR A 282 -1.36 7.62 22.80
CA THR A 282 -2.18 7.54 24.04
C THR A 282 -3.26 6.44 24.04
N PHE A 283 -3.34 5.62 22.99
CA PHE A 283 -4.31 4.51 22.89
C PHE A 283 -3.77 3.42 21.91
N PRO A 284 -4.15 2.14 22.10
CA PRO A 284 -3.71 1.06 21.22
C PRO A 284 -4.29 1.26 19.81
N VAL A 285 -3.41 1.32 18.81
CA VAL A 285 -3.76 1.48 17.40
C VAL A 285 -3.34 0.23 16.63
N ARG A 286 -4.31 -0.43 15.99
CA ARG A 286 -4.04 -1.48 15.01
C ARG A 286 -4.18 -0.90 13.61
N PHE A 287 -3.05 -0.75 12.93
CA PHE A 287 -3.02 -0.24 11.57
C PHE A 287 -3.54 -1.27 10.56
N SER A 288 -4.12 -0.76 9.46
CA SER A 288 -4.63 -1.58 8.37
C SER A 288 -3.61 -1.69 7.25
N GLU A 289 -3.61 -2.83 6.55
CA GLU A 289 -2.77 -3.04 5.37
C GLU A 289 -3.08 -2.01 4.28
N ALA A 290 -2.05 -1.56 3.59
CA ALA A 290 -2.11 -0.67 2.43
C ALA A 290 -2.94 0.62 2.63
N ALA A 291 -3.23 0.97 3.88
CA ALA A 291 -4.12 2.07 4.24
C ALA A 291 -3.32 3.31 4.66
N SER A 292 -2.70 3.99 3.71
CA SER A 292 -2.00 5.25 3.98
C SER A 292 -2.14 6.24 2.84
N ALA A 293 -2.12 7.53 3.18
CA ALA A 293 -2.14 8.63 2.22
C ALA A 293 -1.31 9.81 2.70
N LEU A 294 -0.92 10.67 1.77
CA LEU A 294 -0.28 11.95 2.03
C LEU A 294 -1.18 13.05 1.48
N THR A 295 -1.51 14.04 2.30
CA THR A 295 -2.27 15.21 1.83
C THR A 295 -1.35 16.19 1.08
N ALA A 296 -1.94 17.04 0.25
CA ALA A 296 -1.20 18.13 -0.41
C ALA A 296 -0.51 19.09 0.58
N LYS A 297 -1.00 19.18 1.82
CA LYS A 297 -0.41 19.98 2.92
C LYS A 297 0.67 19.22 3.71
N GLY A 298 1.07 18.02 3.29
CA GLY A 298 2.11 17.21 3.95
C GLY A 298 1.66 16.45 5.19
N SER A 299 0.37 16.44 5.55
CA SER A 299 -0.13 15.56 6.62
C SER A 299 -0.17 14.11 6.15
N MET A 300 0.31 13.21 6.98
CA MET A 300 0.23 11.77 6.76
C MET A 300 -1.04 11.19 7.38
N LEU A 301 -1.62 10.24 6.66
CA LEU A 301 -2.80 9.51 7.10
C LEU A 301 -2.47 8.02 7.09
N PHE A 302 -2.78 7.34 8.18
CA PHE A 302 -2.70 5.87 8.27
C PHE A 302 -4.03 5.33 8.74
N GLY A 303 -4.61 4.41 7.96
CA GLY A 303 -5.84 3.73 8.31
C GLY A 303 -5.62 2.76 9.48
N ALA A 304 -6.56 2.74 10.41
CA ALA A 304 -6.51 1.89 11.57
C ALA A 304 -7.89 1.30 11.90
N SER A 305 -7.91 0.28 12.74
CA SER A 305 -9.13 -0.28 13.29
C SER A 305 -9.86 0.80 14.09
N GLY A 306 -10.98 1.27 13.55
CA GLY A 306 -11.82 2.32 14.17
C GLY A 306 -11.61 3.74 13.66
N GLY A 307 -10.69 3.99 12.70
CA GLY A 307 -10.53 5.33 12.17
C GLY A 307 -9.27 5.57 11.34
N VAL A 308 -8.92 6.84 11.19
CA VAL A 308 -7.71 7.28 10.48
C VAL A 308 -6.82 8.05 11.45
N PHE A 309 -5.59 7.61 11.57
CA PHE A 309 -4.56 8.31 12.31
C PHE A 309 -3.95 9.40 11.43
N ILE A 310 -4.01 10.67 11.85
CA ILE A 310 -3.57 11.81 11.05
C ILE A 310 -2.57 12.62 11.87
N PHE A 311 -1.40 12.90 11.27
CA PHE A 311 -0.39 13.77 11.87
C PHE A 311 0.44 14.51 10.82
N ASN A 312 1.07 15.61 11.25
CA ASN A 312 2.09 16.28 10.45
C ASN A 312 3.48 15.79 10.91
N PRO A 313 4.29 15.15 10.03
CA PRO A 313 5.62 14.66 10.37
C PRO A 313 6.54 15.72 10.95
N ASP A 314 6.43 16.98 10.49
CA ASP A 314 7.25 18.10 10.96
C ASP A 314 6.90 18.55 12.38
N SER A 315 5.71 18.19 12.88
CA SER A 315 5.24 18.50 14.23
C SER A 315 5.61 17.44 15.26
N ILE A 316 6.06 16.27 14.81
CA ILE A 316 6.43 15.17 15.70
C ILE A 316 7.80 15.48 16.31
N ARG A 317 7.84 15.62 17.63
CA ARG A 317 9.07 15.78 18.41
C ARG A 317 9.21 14.62 19.37
N LYS A 318 10.37 13.99 19.38
CA LYS A 318 10.67 12.99 20.40
C LYS A 318 10.89 13.73 21.74
N SER A 319 10.23 13.24 22.80
CA SER A 319 10.49 13.75 24.15
C SER A 319 11.95 13.50 24.50
N SER A 320 12.64 14.53 24.97
CA SER A 320 14.00 14.39 25.52
C SER A 320 13.99 13.90 26.98
N TYR A 321 12.80 13.69 27.54
CA TYR A 321 12.67 13.16 28.89
C TYR A 321 13.08 11.68 28.92
N ILE A 322 14.19 11.41 29.64
CA ILE A 322 14.62 10.05 29.96
C ILE A 322 14.10 9.79 31.38
N PRO A 323 13.07 8.95 31.56
CA PRO A 323 12.59 8.60 32.89
C PRO A 323 13.75 7.97 33.70
N PRO A 324 13.97 8.38 34.94
CA PRO A 324 14.99 7.75 35.77
C PRO A 324 14.61 6.29 36.03
N ILE A 325 15.58 5.39 35.89
CA ILE A 325 15.40 4.01 36.28
C ILE A 325 15.42 3.96 37.81
N VAL A 326 14.32 3.58 38.42
CA VAL A 326 14.21 3.40 39.87
C VAL A 326 14.00 1.90 40.13
N PHE A 327 14.92 1.31 40.86
CA PHE A 327 14.74 -0.02 41.41
C PHE A 327 13.78 0.06 42.60
N SER A 328 12.56 -0.44 42.43
CA SER A 328 11.55 -0.44 43.49
C SER A 328 11.68 -1.61 44.45
N LYS A 329 12.36 -2.69 44.01
CA LYS A 329 12.52 -3.93 44.79
C LYS A 329 13.70 -4.73 44.25
N LEU A 330 14.46 -5.33 45.14
CA LEU A 330 15.47 -6.34 44.85
C LEU A 330 15.12 -7.61 45.61
N THR A 331 14.95 -8.73 44.89
CA THR A 331 14.69 -10.03 45.51
C THR A 331 15.82 -10.97 45.14
N VAL A 332 16.42 -11.62 46.16
CA VAL A 332 17.44 -12.64 45.96
C VAL A 332 16.96 -13.93 46.68
N ALA A 333 16.93 -15.05 45.96
CA ALA A 333 16.43 -16.33 46.43
C ALA A 333 15.02 -16.29 47.05
N ASN A 334 14.10 -15.50 46.47
CA ASN A 334 12.75 -15.21 46.95
C ASN A 334 12.64 -14.42 48.26
N GLU A 335 13.74 -13.89 48.78
CA GLU A 335 13.71 -12.94 49.89
C GLU A 335 13.92 -11.50 49.43
N ASP A 336 13.06 -10.60 49.95
CA ASP A 336 13.15 -9.17 49.68
C ASP A 336 14.33 -8.58 50.42
N LEU A 337 15.30 -8.04 49.68
CA LEU A 337 16.35 -7.22 50.28
C LEU A 337 15.85 -5.78 50.38
N SER A 338 15.75 -5.27 51.61
CA SER A 338 15.50 -3.84 51.82
C SER A 338 16.66 -3.01 51.21
N LEU A 339 16.33 -2.13 50.30
CA LEU A 339 17.28 -1.15 49.82
C LEU A 339 17.67 -0.28 51.02
N ILE A 340 18.88 -0.45 51.53
CA ILE A 340 19.45 0.44 52.56
C ILE A 340 19.68 1.76 51.89
N HIS A 341 19.07 2.81 52.44
CA HIS A 341 19.24 4.20 52.01
C HIS A 341 20.66 4.73 52.31
#